data_dd8df99607ede4ca1d3aa1faee2e6afe
#
_entry.id   dd8df99607ede4ca1d3aa1faee2e6afe
#
_cell.length_a   1.000
_cell.length_b   1.000
_cell.length_c   1.000
_cell.angle_alpha   90.00
_cell.angle_beta   90.00
_cell.angle_gamma   90.00
#
_symmetry.space_group_name_H-M   'P 1'
#
loop_
_entity.id
_entity.type
_entity.pdbx_description
1 polymer ?
#
loop_
_entity_poly.entity_id
_entity_poly.type
_entity_poly.pdbx_seq_one_letter_code
_entity_poly.pdbx_strand_id
1 'polypeptide(L)'
;MTAQQLAALLTRLEQHHGSTDFAEPTDPYELIVYTNCGYPPSQENCRKGFEALKSEIGLAADALLRASDRTLARALQAGGIVPELRASRVKLVARLVTEDFGGDLRSALGATREARKALKRFPTIGDPGVDKILLFCAGLPVAAVPSNCPHVPLRLGVGVERGSYAASYRSVQQELTRLLPGDAAAMRRAYLLFRHHGKELCRRTVPLCDECPVAPICPYFRSRGGSARAAPKPVRRKAPSR
;
A
#
# COMPACT_ATOMS: atom_id res chain seq x y z
N MET A 1 20.75 -3.92 10.24
CA MET A 1 19.94 -5.15 10.38
C MET A 1 20.47 -6.24 9.45
N THR A 2 20.44 -7.52 9.84
CA THR A 2 20.75 -8.66 8.97
C THR A 2 19.50 -9.25 8.34
N ALA A 3 19.64 -10.08 7.28
CA ALA A 3 18.52 -10.78 6.65
C ALA A 3 17.78 -11.69 7.65
N GLN A 4 18.54 -12.41 8.50
CA GLN A 4 17.99 -13.28 9.54
C GLN A 4 17.18 -12.49 10.60
N GLN A 5 17.68 -11.30 10.99
CA GLN A 5 16.95 -10.43 11.93
C GLN A 5 15.63 -9.92 11.32
N LEU A 6 15.63 -9.54 10.03
CA LEU A 6 14.42 -9.13 9.35
C LEU A 6 13.44 -10.29 9.22
N ALA A 7 13.89 -11.48 8.85
CA ALA A 7 13.04 -12.67 8.77
C ALA A 7 12.37 -12.98 10.12
N ALA A 8 13.13 -12.98 11.22
CA ALA A 8 12.60 -13.20 12.57
C ALA A 8 11.58 -12.11 12.98
N LEU A 9 11.84 -10.85 12.61
CA LEU A 9 10.94 -9.73 12.85
C LEU A 9 9.60 -9.93 12.12
N LEU A 10 9.65 -10.24 10.81
CA LEU A 10 8.45 -10.48 10.00
C LEU A 10 7.66 -11.68 10.53
N THR A 11 8.32 -12.75 10.98
CA THR A 11 7.66 -13.89 11.60
C THR A 11 6.93 -13.52 12.90
N ARG A 12 7.52 -12.68 13.75
CA ARG A 12 6.82 -12.18 14.96
C ARG A 12 5.60 -11.32 14.63
N LEU A 13 5.70 -10.47 13.60
CA LEU A 13 4.57 -9.68 13.13
C LEU A 13 3.44 -10.59 12.61
N GLU A 14 3.78 -11.61 11.84
CA GLU A 14 2.81 -12.56 11.29
C GLU A 14 2.15 -13.43 12.38
N GLN A 15 2.90 -13.88 13.36
CA GLN A 15 2.36 -14.60 14.53
C GLN A 15 1.37 -13.75 15.33
N HIS A 16 1.59 -12.45 15.42
CA HIS A 16 0.71 -11.53 16.14
C HIS A 16 -0.52 -11.13 15.33
N HIS A 17 -0.34 -10.77 14.06
CA HIS A 17 -1.40 -10.23 13.21
C HIS A 17 -2.19 -11.30 12.44
N GLY A 18 -1.63 -12.50 12.34
CA GLY A 18 -2.15 -13.53 11.46
C GLY A 18 -1.79 -13.28 9.98
N SER A 19 -2.38 -14.09 9.11
CA SER A 19 -2.28 -13.91 7.67
C SER A 19 -2.89 -12.57 7.23
N THR A 20 -2.18 -11.86 6.38
CA THR A 20 -2.61 -10.55 5.86
C THR A 20 -2.74 -10.63 4.33
N ASP A 21 -3.96 -10.37 3.82
CA ASP A 21 -4.25 -10.46 2.41
C ASP A 21 -4.20 -9.10 1.71
N PHE A 22 -3.92 -9.14 0.41
CA PHE A 22 -4.03 -7.98 -0.45
C PHE A 22 -5.48 -7.87 -0.94
N ALA A 23 -6.27 -7.07 -0.24
CA ALA A 23 -7.70 -6.90 -0.50
C ALA A 23 -8.02 -5.80 -1.53
N GLU A 24 -7.05 -5.39 -2.34
CA GLU A 24 -7.20 -4.41 -3.41
C GLU A 24 -7.20 -5.12 -4.78
N PRO A 25 -7.68 -4.49 -5.87
CA PRO A 25 -7.65 -5.09 -7.19
C PRO A 25 -6.24 -5.51 -7.62
N THR A 26 -6.11 -6.63 -8.30
CA THR A 26 -4.85 -7.15 -8.88
C THR A 26 -4.71 -6.87 -10.37
N ASP A 27 -5.74 -6.33 -11.00
CA ASP A 27 -5.64 -5.71 -12.31
C ASP A 27 -5.01 -4.33 -12.18
N PRO A 28 -4.00 -3.96 -12.98
CA PRO A 28 -3.29 -2.69 -12.84
C PRO A 28 -4.17 -1.46 -13.10
N TYR A 29 -5.08 -1.53 -14.07
CA TYR A 29 -6.02 -0.46 -14.36
C TYR A 29 -7.01 -0.27 -13.21
N GLU A 30 -7.64 -1.36 -12.75
CA GLU A 30 -8.57 -1.31 -11.62
C GLU A 30 -7.89 -0.84 -10.34
N LEU A 31 -6.64 -1.22 -10.09
CA LEU A 31 -5.89 -0.76 -8.92
C LEU A 31 -5.64 0.76 -8.97
N ILE A 32 -5.37 1.32 -10.14
CA ILE A 32 -5.22 2.77 -10.32
C ILE A 32 -6.56 3.48 -10.13
N VAL A 33 -7.65 2.96 -10.69
CA VAL A 33 -9.00 3.47 -10.45
C VAL A 33 -9.32 3.43 -8.95
N TYR A 34 -9.12 2.28 -8.29
CA TYR A 34 -9.33 2.10 -6.86
C TYR A 34 -8.57 3.16 -6.02
N THR A 35 -7.31 3.42 -6.35
CA THR A 35 -6.48 4.40 -5.63
C THR A 35 -7.04 5.81 -5.74
N ASN A 36 -7.78 6.13 -6.81
CA ASN A 36 -8.42 7.42 -7.04
C ASN A 36 -9.87 7.51 -6.51
N CYS A 37 -10.43 6.41 -6.01
CA CYS A 37 -11.82 6.38 -5.51
C CYS A 37 -11.99 6.90 -4.08
N GLY A 38 -10.94 7.08 -3.29
CA GLY A 38 -11.03 7.49 -1.88
C GLY A 38 -10.20 8.72 -1.51
N TYR A 39 -10.80 9.65 -0.73
CA TYR A 39 -10.06 10.76 -0.12
C TYR A 39 -10.74 11.23 1.18
N PRO A 40 -9.99 11.41 2.31
CA PRO A 40 -8.55 11.12 2.47
C PRO A 40 -8.21 9.68 2.10
N PRO A 41 -6.97 9.43 1.61
CA PRO A 41 -6.59 8.11 1.12
C PRO A 41 -6.51 7.10 2.28
N SER A 42 -7.52 6.24 2.35
CA SER A 42 -7.57 5.10 3.25
C SER A 42 -8.10 3.88 2.48
N GLN A 43 -7.75 2.69 2.93
CA GLN A 43 -8.25 1.46 2.29
C GLN A 43 -9.79 1.41 2.29
N GLU A 44 -10.42 1.87 3.37
CA GLU A 44 -11.87 1.88 3.51
C GLU A 44 -12.53 2.88 2.55
N ASN A 45 -12.03 4.12 2.48
CA ASN A 45 -12.57 5.13 1.56
C ASN A 45 -12.39 4.70 0.10
N CYS A 46 -11.19 4.18 -0.26
CA CYS A 46 -10.96 3.67 -1.62
C CYS A 46 -11.93 2.53 -1.95
N ARG A 47 -12.13 1.57 -1.03
CA ARG A 47 -13.04 0.47 -1.22
C ARG A 47 -14.49 0.94 -1.41
N LYS A 48 -14.99 1.80 -0.51
CA LYS A 48 -16.36 2.33 -0.60
C LYS A 48 -16.61 3.07 -1.93
N GLY A 49 -15.69 3.95 -2.31
CA GLY A 49 -15.80 4.69 -3.57
C GLY A 49 -15.69 3.79 -4.80
N PHE A 50 -14.82 2.77 -4.76
CA PHE A 50 -14.64 1.81 -5.84
C PHE A 50 -15.87 0.90 -6.03
N GLU A 51 -16.42 0.36 -4.94
CA GLU A 51 -17.63 -0.47 -4.98
C GLU A 51 -18.84 0.32 -5.50
N ALA A 52 -19.03 1.55 -5.05
CA ALA A 52 -20.10 2.43 -5.55
C ALA A 52 -19.92 2.73 -7.05
N LEU A 53 -18.70 3.07 -7.47
CA LEU A 53 -18.39 3.30 -8.88
C LEU A 53 -18.68 2.07 -9.73
N LYS A 54 -18.25 0.89 -9.26
CA LYS A 54 -18.44 -0.40 -9.92
C LYS A 54 -19.92 -0.76 -10.07
N SER A 55 -20.70 -0.55 -9.01
CA SER A 55 -22.14 -0.90 -9.02
C SER A 55 -23.01 0.07 -9.82
N GLU A 56 -22.70 1.37 -9.79
CA GLU A 56 -23.55 2.40 -10.42
C GLU A 56 -23.21 2.67 -11.89
N ILE A 57 -21.95 2.49 -12.29
CA ILE A 57 -21.46 2.89 -13.62
C ILE A 57 -20.72 1.74 -14.32
N GLY A 58 -20.03 0.90 -13.55
CA GLY A 58 -19.07 -0.07 -14.05
C GLY A 58 -17.64 0.48 -14.06
N LEU A 59 -16.68 -0.41 -14.34
CA LEU A 59 -15.24 -0.08 -14.34
C LEU A 59 -14.66 -0.01 -15.76
N ALA A 60 -15.40 -0.39 -16.79
CA ALA A 60 -14.92 -0.33 -18.16
C ALA A 60 -14.55 1.12 -18.53
N ALA A 61 -13.40 1.32 -19.16
CA ALA A 61 -12.89 2.65 -19.48
C ALA A 61 -13.89 3.48 -20.32
N ASP A 62 -14.53 2.87 -21.28
CA ASP A 62 -15.55 3.49 -22.12
C ASP A 62 -16.80 3.92 -21.32
N ALA A 63 -17.22 3.13 -20.34
CA ALA A 63 -18.34 3.47 -19.45
C ALA A 63 -17.99 4.70 -18.60
N LEU A 64 -16.78 4.74 -18.04
CA LEU A 64 -16.29 5.88 -17.24
C LEU A 64 -16.16 7.15 -18.09
N LEU A 65 -15.76 7.02 -19.36
CA LEU A 65 -15.65 8.15 -20.29
C LEU A 65 -17.02 8.70 -20.72
N ARG A 66 -18.01 7.83 -20.95
CA ARG A 66 -19.38 8.23 -21.31
C ARG A 66 -20.16 8.85 -20.14
N ALA A 67 -19.87 8.44 -18.91
CA ALA A 67 -20.57 8.97 -17.75
C ALA A 67 -20.32 10.47 -17.57
N SER A 68 -21.36 11.22 -17.18
CA SER A 68 -21.19 12.65 -16.88
C SER A 68 -20.36 12.84 -15.62
N ASP A 69 -19.65 13.97 -15.51
CA ASP A 69 -18.87 14.30 -14.32
C ASP A 69 -19.72 14.32 -13.05
N ARG A 70 -20.97 14.79 -13.17
CA ARG A 70 -21.94 14.80 -12.08
C ARG A 70 -22.31 13.38 -11.62
N THR A 71 -22.50 12.45 -12.57
CA THR A 71 -22.81 11.04 -12.25
C THR A 71 -21.63 10.37 -11.55
N LEU A 72 -20.42 10.56 -12.07
CA LEU A 72 -19.18 10.04 -11.45
C LEU A 72 -18.96 10.62 -10.05
N ALA A 73 -19.11 11.95 -9.89
CA ALA A 73 -18.94 12.60 -8.60
C ALA A 73 -19.95 12.06 -7.57
N ARG A 74 -21.22 11.84 -7.97
CA ARG A 74 -22.24 11.27 -7.10
C ARG A 74 -21.84 9.86 -6.62
N ALA A 75 -21.48 8.97 -7.51
CA ALA A 75 -21.03 7.62 -7.16
C ALA A 75 -19.82 7.65 -6.21
N LEU A 76 -18.87 8.54 -6.47
CA LEU A 76 -17.66 8.66 -5.67
C LEU A 76 -17.88 9.31 -4.30
N GLN A 77 -19.03 9.90 -3.99
CA GLN A 77 -19.33 10.45 -2.65
C GLN A 77 -19.09 9.43 -1.54
N ALA A 78 -19.38 8.13 -1.79
CA ALA A 78 -19.14 7.05 -0.84
C ALA A 78 -17.66 6.91 -0.40
N GLY A 79 -16.73 7.39 -1.22
CA GLY A 79 -15.28 7.37 -0.94
C GLY A 79 -14.76 8.59 -0.17
N GLY A 80 -15.61 9.50 0.31
CA GLY A 80 -15.22 10.65 1.12
C GLY A 80 -15.34 12.00 0.42
N ILE A 81 -14.49 12.95 0.77
CA ILE A 81 -14.57 14.35 0.32
C ILE A 81 -14.00 14.58 -1.09
N VAL A 82 -14.26 15.72 -1.69
CA VAL A 82 -13.85 16.18 -3.04
C VAL A 82 -14.16 15.19 -4.17
N PRO A 83 -15.42 14.74 -4.30
CA PRO A 83 -15.80 13.74 -5.30
C PRO A 83 -15.60 14.23 -6.74
N GLU A 84 -15.74 15.52 -7.04
CA GLU A 84 -15.53 16.12 -8.35
C GLU A 84 -14.08 15.95 -8.83
N LEU A 85 -13.11 16.21 -7.94
CA LEU A 85 -11.69 15.99 -8.25
C LEU A 85 -11.40 14.52 -8.50
N ARG A 86 -12.03 13.62 -7.74
CA ARG A 86 -11.86 12.18 -7.93
C ARG A 86 -12.50 11.71 -9.23
N ALA A 87 -13.67 12.25 -9.60
CA ALA A 87 -14.33 11.99 -10.87
C ALA A 87 -13.44 12.38 -12.06
N SER A 88 -12.84 13.58 -12.02
CA SER A 88 -11.92 14.02 -13.07
C SER A 88 -10.68 13.14 -13.18
N ARG A 89 -10.14 12.66 -12.05
CA ARG A 89 -9.00 11.73 -12.03
C ARG A 89 -9.36 10.36 -12.59
N VAL A 90 -10.51 9.81 -12.22
CA VAL A 90 -11.00 8.51 -12.74
C VAL A 90 -11.21 8.59 -14.25
N LYS A 91 -11.79 9.68 -14.77
CA LYS A 91 -11.88 9.92 -16.23
C LYS A 91 -10.51 10.01 -16.90
N LEU A 92 -9.56 10.70 -16.27
CA LEU A 92 -8.20 10.78 -16.80
C LEU A 92 -7.54 9.40 -16.84
N VAL A 93 -7.73 8.56 -15.82
CA VAL A 93 -7.25 7.17 -15.82
C VAL A 93 -7.84 6.39 -16.99
N ALA A 94 -9.16 6.47 -17.18
CA ALA A 94 -9.85 5.78 -18.29
C ALA A 94 -9.33 6.26 -19.67
N ARG A 95 -9.12 7.58 -19.83
CA ARG A 95 -8.58 8.14 -21.07
C ARG A 95 -7.16 7.65 -21.33
N LEU A 96 -6.26 7.77 -20.36
CA LEU A 96 -4.88 7.34 -20.52
C LEU A 96 -4.76 5.85 -20.88
N VAL A 97 -5.53 4.97 -20.22
CA VAL A 97 -5.45 3.55 -20.55
C VAL A 97 -5.95 3.27 -21.96
N THR A 98 -6.97 3.97 -22.43
CA THR A 98 -7.50 3.79 -23.79
C THR A 98 -6.56 4.34 -24.85
N GLU A 99 -6.10 5.60 -24.68
CA GLU A 99 -5.31 6.31 -25.71
C GLU A 99 -3.86 5.83 -25.77
N ASP A 100 -3.23 5.58 -24.63
CA ASP A 100 -1.79 5.26 -24.57
C ASP A 100 -1.50 3.75 -24.51
N PHE A 101 -2.46 2.94 -24.11
CA PHE A 101 -2.26 1.50 -23.86
C PHE A 101 -3.27 0.60 -24.58
N GLY A 102 -4.10 1.17 -25.46
CA GLY A 102 -5.08 0.39 -26.23
C GLY A 102 -6.09 -0.39 -25.36
N GLY A 103 -6.29 0.06 -24.12
CA GLY A 103 -7.18 -0.59 -23.14
C GLY A 103 -6.50 -1.66 -22.29
N ASP A 104 -5.27 -2.06 -22.58
CA ASP A 104 -4.53 -3.10 -21.83
C ASP A 104 -3.27 -2.53 -21.17
N LEU A 105 -3.41 -2.09 -19.93
CA LEU A 105 -2.26 -1.62 -19.14
C LEU A 105 -1.34 -2.77 -18.69
N ARG A 106 -1.83 -4.00 -18.64
CA ARG A 106 -1.06 -5.16 -18.18
C ARG A 106 0.11 -5.48 -19.12
N SER A 107 -0.09 -5.35 -20.42
CA SER A 107 0.95 -5.56 -21.44
C SER A 107 2.13 -4.60 -21.33
N ALA A 108 1.91 -3.41 -20.74
CA ALA A 108 2.93 -2.38 -20.53
C ALA A 108 3.72 -2.57 -19.22
N LEU A 109 3.36 -3.55 -18.36
CA LEU A 109 4.04 -3.78 -17.10
C LEU A 109 5.36 -4.51 -17.29
N GLY A 110 6.43 -3.93 -16.76
CA GLY A 110 7.78 -4.52 -16.78
C GLY A 110 8.69 -3.83 -15.76
N ALA A 111 9.84 -4.45 -15.50
CA ALA A 111 10.84 -3.88 -14.57
C ALA A 111 11.62 -2.71 -15.20
N THR A 112 11.24 -2.26 -16.40
CA THR A 112 11.95 -1.25 -17.16
C THR A 112 11.70 0.17 -16.65
N ARG A 113 12.62 1.07 -16.98
CA ARG A 113 12.48 2.49 -16.69
C ARG A 113 11.29 3.11 -17.42
N GLU A 114 11.02 2.64 -18.62
CA GLU A 114 9.93 3.10 -19.50
C GLU A 114 8.56 2.73 -18.90
N ALA A 115 8.38 1.49 -18.42
CA ALA A 115 7.18 1.06 -17.74
C ALA A 115 6.92 1.90 -16.47
N ARG A 116 7.96 2.16 -15.68
CA ARG A 116 7.85 3.02 -14.49
C ARG A 116 7.48 4.46 -14.86
N LYS A 117 8.04 5.01 -15.91
CA LYS A 117 7.70 6.36 -16.41
C LYS A 117 6.25 6.41 -16.92
N ALA A 118 5.81 5.39 -17.63
CA ALA A 118 4.44 5.29 -18.14
C ALA A 118 3.42 5.25 -16.98
N LEU A 119 3.65 4.43 -15.95
CA LEU A 119 2.78 4.35 -14.78
C LEU A 119 2.71 5.69 -14.00
N LYS A 120 3.77 6.46 -13.95
CA LYS A 120 3.77 7.78 -13.29
C LYS A 120 2.95 8.87 -14.01
N ARG A 121 2.47 8.62 -15.21
CA ARG A 121 1.54 9.53 -15.91
C ARG A 121 0.14 9.49 -15.31
N PHE A 122 -0.23 8.39 -14.64
CA PHE A 122 -1.52 8.27 -13.99
C PHE A 122 -1.62 9.14 -12.73
N PRO A 123 -2.79 9.77 -12.49
CA PRO A 123 -2.98 10.62 -11.32
C PRO A 123 -2.76 9.82 -10.02
N THR A 124 -2.14 10.46 -9.04
CA THR A 124 -1.80 9.91 -7.71
C THR A 124 -0.76 8.79 -7.69
N ILE A 125 -0.23 8.37 -8.84
CA ILE A 125 0.76 7.29 -8.93
C ILE A 125 2.19 7.87 -8.92
N GLY A 126 2.80 7.90 -7.75
CA GLY A 126 4.23 8.15 -7.56
C GLY A 126 5.04 6.86 -7.44
N ASP A 127 6.33 6.96 -7.04
CA ASP A 127 7.20 5.78 -6.89
C ASP A 127 6.60 4.66 -6.03
N PRO A 128 5.97 4.94 -4.86
CA PRO A 128 5.32 3.89 -4.07
C PRO A 128 4.15 3.21 -4.77
N GLY A 129 3.39 3.97 -5.56
CA GLY A 129 2.28 3.44 -6.36
C GLY A 129 2.77 2.54 -7.49
N VAL A 130 3.82 2.98 -8.20
CA VAL A 130 4.48 2.17 -9.24
C VAL A 130 4.99 0.86 -8.66
N ASP A 131 5.75 0.90 -7.55
CA ASP A 131 6.30 -0.30 -6.93
C ASP A 131 5.20 -1.26 -6.47
N LYS A 132 4.10 -0.73 -5.91
CA LYS A 132 2.93 -1.53 -5.53
C LYS A 132 2.30 -2.22 -6.76
N ILE A 133 2.09 -1.50 -7.87
CA ILE A 133 1.54 -2.07 -9.10
C ILE A 133 2.45 -3.17 -9.66
N LEU A 134 3.75 -2.92 -9.75
CA LEU A 134 4.69 -3.91 -10.25
C LEU A 134 4.74 -5.17 -9.38
N LEU A 135 4.69 -5.00 -8.05
CA LEU A 135 4.71 -6.13 -7.11
C LEU A 135 3.41 -6.95 -7.14
N PHE A 136 2.24 -6.29 -7.07
CA PHE A 136 0.96 -6.99 -6.87
C PHE A 136 0.24 -7.33 -8.17
N CYS A 137 0.38 -6.52 -9.22
CA CYS A 137 -0.30 -6.75 -10.49
C CYS A 137 0.58 -7.49 -11.51
N ALA A 138 1.89 -7.20 -11.53
CA ALA A 138 2.83 -7.85 -12.46
C ALA A 138 3.59 -9.04 -11.81
N GLY A 139 3.53 -9.22 -10.50
CA GLY A 139 4.27 -10.30 -9.82
C GLY A 139 5.79 -10.11 -9.81
N LEU A 140 6.28 -8.90 -10.07
CA LEU A 140 7.71 -8.62 -10.10
C LEU A 140 8.28 -8.48 -8.68
N PRO A 141 9.52 -8.94 -8.42
CA PRO A 141 10.15 -8.88 -7.10
C PRO A 141 10.67 -7.45 -6.79
N VAL A 142 9.76 -6.51 -6.69
CA VAL A 142 10.05 -5.11 -6.38
C VAL A 142 9.82 -4.85 -4.89
N ALA A 143 10.81 -4.28 -4.22
CA ALA A 143 10.68 -3.87 -2.82
C ALA A 143 9.77 -2.64 -2.70
N ALA A 144 8.47 -2.86 -2.61
CA ALA A 144 7.50 -1.80 -2.36
C ALA A 144 7.41 -1.48 -0.87
N VAL A 145 7.24 -0.20 -0.54
CA VAL A 145 7.04 0.30 0.82
C VAL A 145 5.65 0.93 0.94
N PRO A 146 4.84 0.58 1.96
CA PRO A 146 3.51 1.16 2.11
C PRO A 146 3.56 2.68 2.29
N SER A 147 2.98 3.44 1.36
CA SER A 147 3.03 4.91 1.36
C SER A 147 2.38 5.55 2.59
N ASN A 148 1.37 4.89 3.17
CA ASN A 148 0.68 5.35 4.37
C ASN A 148 1.47 5.06 5.67
N CYS A 149 2.41 4.11 5.61
CA CYS A 149 3.15 3.63 6.78
C CYS A 149 4.68 3.57 6.55
N PRO A 150 5.31 4.56 5.90
CA PRO A 150 6.75 4.54 5.61
C PRO A 150 7.60 4.59 6.89
N HIS A 151 7.01 5.10 7.98
CA HIS A 151 7.64 5.15 9.30
C HIS A 151 7.81 3.78 9.96
N VAL A 152 7.02 2.77 9.55
CA VAL A 152 7.10 1.44 10.17
C VAL A 152 8.46 0.79 9.92
N PRO A 153 8.90 0.55 8.67
CA PRO A 153 10.23 -0.02 8.44
C PRO A 153 11.34 0.85 9.00
N LEU A 154 11.25 2.19 8.91
CA LEU A 154 12.25 3.11 9.49
C LEU A 154 12.38 2.94 11.01
N ARG A 155 11.27 2.91 11.75
CA ARG A 155 11.26 2.68 13.20
C ARG A 155 11.82 1.31 13.59
N LEU A 156 11.64 0.33 12.74
CA LEU A 156 12.16 -1.03 12.92
C LEU A 156 13.63 -1.15 12.51
N GLY A 157 14.26 -0.09 12.01
CA GLY A 157 15.66 -0.08 11.60
C GLY A 157 15.90 -0.64 10.20
N VAL A 158 14.87 -0.67 9.36
CA VAL A 158 14.98 -0.99 7.93
C VAL A 158 15.09 0.32 7.16
N GLY A 159 16.30 0.62 6.70
CA GLY A 159 16.62 1.90 6.08
C GLY A 159 16.87 3.03 7.09
N VAL A 160 17.09 4.21 6.57
CA VAL A 160 17.44 5.42 7.33
C VAL A 160 16.52 6.56 6.90
N GLU A 161 16.00 7.30 7.87
CA GLU A 161 15.26 8.52 7.59
C GLU A 161 16.19 9.58 7.01
N ARG A 162 15.77 10.23 5.95
CA ARG A 162 16.52 11.25 5.21
C ARG A 162 15.73 12.56 5.17
N GLY A 163 16.35 13.64 4.70
CA GLY A 163 15.74 14.98 4.64
C GLY A 163 14.50 15.10 3.72
N SER A 164 14.17 14.08 2.93
CA SER A 164 12.95 14.05 2.13
C SER A 164 12.28 12.68 2.16
N TYR A 165 10.95 12.67 1.91
CA TYR A 165 10.18 11.45 1.78
C TYR A 165 10.78 10.50 0.73
N ALA A 166 11.10 11.02 -0.46
CA ALA A 166 11.63 10.21 -1.55
C ALA A 166 13.00 9.59 -1.21
N ALA A 167 13.85 10.30 -0.47
CA ALA A 167 15.15 9.79 -0.05
C ALA A 167 15.00 8.71 1.05
N SER A 168 14.11 8.92 2.00
CA SER A 168 13.75 7.94 3.04
C SER A 168 13.13 6.69 2.43
N TYR A 169 12.20 6.85 1.48
CA TYR A 169 11.59 5.74 0.74
C TYR A 169 12.65 4.89 0.05
N ARG A 170 13.55 5.50 -0.72
CA ARG A 170 14.64 4.79 -1.41
C ARG A 170 15.57 4.07 -0.45
N SER A 171 15.87 4.68 0.71
CA SER A 171 16.70 4.03 1.73
C SER A 171 16.07 2.74 2.25
N VAL A 172 14.77 2.75 2.54
CA VAL A 172 14.02 1.54 2.96
C VAL A 172 13.98 0.52 1.82
N GLN A 173 13.71 0.96 0.59
CA GLN A 173 13.63 0.09 -0.58
C GLN A 173 14.96 -0.64 -0.83
N GLN A 174 16.09 0.07 -0.77
CA GLN A 174 17.42 -0.52 -0.91
C GLN A 174 17.71 -1.58 0.15
N GLU A 175 17.37 -1.28 1.42
CA GLU A 175 17.57 -2.24 2.51
C GLU A 175 16.66 -3.47 2.36
N LEU A 176 15.40 -3.31 1.98
CA LEU A 176 14.50 -4.45 1.72
C LEU A 176 15.01 -5.32 0.56
N THR A 177 15.48 -4.70 -0.53
CA THR A 177 16.07 -5.42 -1.66
C THR A 177 17.31 -6.22 -1.25
N ARG A 178 18.11 -5.68 -0.34
CA ARG A 178 19.32 -6.35 0.17
C ARG A 178 19.03 -7.48 1.16
N LEU A 179 17.98 -7.32 1.97
CA LEU A 179 17.70 -8.20 3.13
C LEU A 179 16.70 -9.33 2.83
N LEU A 180 15.81 -9.13 1.86
CA LEU A 180 14.78 -10.12 1.51
C LEU A 180 15.29 -11.04 0.39
N PRO A 181 14.79 -12.29 0.34
CA PRO A 181 14.91 -13.11 -0.87
C PRO A 181 14.42 -12.35 -2.10
N GLY A 182 15.06 -12.55 -3.23
CA GLY A 182 14.75 -11.88 -4.50
C GLY A 182 13.48 -12.40 -5.17
N ASP A 183 12.44 -12.74 -4.40
CA ASP A 183 11.16 -13.23 -4.92
C ASP A 183 9.99 -12.31 -4.51
N ALA A 184 8.94 -12.33 -5.32
CA ALA A 184 7.77 -11.47 -5.12
C ALA A 184 6.96 -11.85 -3.85
N ALA A 185 7.00 -13.10 -3.41
CA ALA A 185 6.25 -13.55 -2.24
C ALA A 185 6.83 -12.94 -0.96
N ALA A 186 8.15 -12.96 -0.81
CA ALA A 186 8.83 -12.32 0.31
C ALA A 186 8.60 -10.81 0.35
N MET A 187 8.62 -10.14 -0.81
CA MET A 187 8.35 -8.71 -0.93
C MET A 187 6.90 -8.37 -0.57
N ARG A 188 5.92 -9.15 -1.05
CA ARG A 188 4.50 -9.00 -0.72
C ARG A 188 4.25 -9.20 0.78
N ARG A 189 4.83 -10.25 1.36
CA ARG A 189 4.73 -10.54 2.80
C ARG A 189 5.21 -9.36 3.63
N ALA A 190 6.38 -8.82 3.35
CA ALA A 190 6.93 -7.67 4.06
C ALA A 190 6.04 -6.42 3.92
N TYR A 191 5.59 -6.11 2.70
CA TYR A 191 4.69 -5.00 2.43
C TYR A 191 3.40 -5.09 3.25
N LEU A 192 2.73 -6.24 3.22
CA LEU A 192 1.45 -6.46 3.89
C LEU A 192 1.58 -6.38 5.41
N LEU A 193 2.61 -7.00 5.97
CA LEU A 193 2.88 -6.96 7.41
C LEU A 193 3.20 -5.53 7.90
N PHE A 194 4.03 -4.78 7.19
CA PHE A 194 4.32 -3.39 7.55
C PHE A 194 3.07 -2.50 7.45
N ARG A 195 2.26 -2.68 6.41
CA ARG A 195 1.01 -1.94 6.24
C ARG A 195 0.03 -2.23 7.39
N HIS A 196 -0.18 -3.50 7.69
CA HIS A 196 -1.09 -3.92 8.75
C HIS A 196 -0.60 -3.46 10.12
N HIS A 197 0.68 -3.67 10.42
CA HIS A 197 1.30 -3.24 11.66
C HIS A 197 1.22 -1.71 11.87
N GLY A 198 1.41 -0.94 10.81
CA GLY A 198 1.28 0.52 10.85
C GLY A 198 -0.13 1.00 11.11
N LYS A 199 -1.13 0.26 10.63
CA LYS A 199 -2.56 0.56 10.87
C LYS A 199 -2.97 0.22 12.30
N GLU A 200 -2.59 -0.94 12.78
CA GLU A 200 -3.09 -1.47 14.07
C GLU A 200 -2.28 -0.95 15.28
N LEU A 201 -0.96 -1.05 15.24
CA LEU A 201 -0.10 -0.80 16.40
C LEU A 201 0.89 0.34 16.20
N CYS A 202 1.73 0.29 15.16
CA CYS A 202 2.79 1.27 14.92
C CYS A 202 2.23 2.52 14.25
N ARG A 203 1.24 3.15 14.85
CA ARG A 203 0.57 4.35 14.32
C ARG A 203 1.54 5.51 14.20
N ARG A 204 1.30 6.40 13.23
CA ARG A 204 2.21 7.50 12.94
C ARG A 204 2.38 8.43 14.15
N THR A 205 1.29 8.87 14.75
CA THR A 205 1.29 9.88 15.82
C THR A 205 1.51 9.26 17.19
N VAL A 206 0.68 8.28 17.56
CA VAL A 206 0.73 7.62 18.86
C VAL A 206 0.83 6.11 18.66
N PRO A 207 2.04 5.55 18.57
CA PRO A 207 2.22 4.11 18.44
C PRO A 207 1.92 3.39 19.76
N LEU A 208 1.27 2.22 19.68
CA LEU A 208 0.92 1.37 20.82
C LEU A 208 2.10 0.42 21.13
N CYS A 209 3.22 0.99 21.58
CA CYS A 209 4.46 0.24 21.76
C CYS A 209 4.37 -0.82 22.86
N ASP A 210 3.55 -0.62 23.87
CA ASP A 210 3.38 -1.56 24.99
C ASP A 210 2.66 -2.86 24.56
N GLU A 211 1.89 -2.79 23.45
CA GLU A 211 1.19 -3.94 22.87
C GLU A 211 1.98 -4.55 21.69
N CYS A 212 3.10 -3.93 21.30
CA CYS A 212 3.82 -4.28 20.08
C CYS A 212 4.68 -5.54 20.26
N PRO A 213 4.50 -6.59 19.43
CA PRO A 213 5.22 -7.86 19.55
C PRO A 213 6.72 -7.75 19.27
N VAL A 214 7.13 -6.67 18.62
CA VAL A 214 8.53 -6.41 18.25
C VAL A 214 9.15 -5.27 19.04
N ALA A 215 8.46 -4.71 20.05
CA ALA A 215 9.00 -3.64 20.91
C ALA A 215 10.38 -3.99 21.51
N PRO A 216 10.64 -5.20 22.03
CA PRO A 216 11.92 -5.54 22.63
C PRO A 216 13.13 -5.44 21.68
N ILE A 217 12.89 -5.55 20.37
CA ILE A 217 13.94 -5.47 19.34
C ILE A 217 13.87 -4.18 18.52
N CYS A 218 12.86 -3.33 18.74
CA CYS A 218 12.61 -2.12 17.97
C CYS A 218 13.57 -0.99 18.37
N PRO A 219 14.43 -0.48 17.45
CA PRO A 219 15.33 0.64 17.75
C PRO A 219 14.57 1.91 18.18
N TYR A 220 13.45 2.21 17.57
CA TYR A 220 12.61 3.36 17.92
C TYR A 220 12.10 3.30 19.36
N PHE A 221 11.62 2.12 19.81
CA PHE A 221 11.16 1.95 21.18
C PHE A 221 12.29 2.14 22.18
N ARG A 222 13.46 1.55 21.90
CA ARG A 222 14.66 1.67 22.75
C ARG A 222 15.16 3.10 22.87
N SER A 223 15.17 3.86 21.76
CA SER A 223 15.61 5.26 21.76
C SER A 223 14.73 6.21 22.58
N ARG A 224 13.50 5.78 22.91
CA ARG A 224 12.55 6.53 23.76
C ARG A 224 12.56 6.11 25.23
N GLY A 225 13.58 5.40 25.67
CA GLY A 225 13.71 4.94 27.06
C GLY A 225 12.83 3.71 27.37
N GLY A 226 12.28 3.07 26.34
CA GLY A 226 11.56 1.82 26.50
C GLY A 226 12.50 0.69 26.91
N SER A 227 12.28 0.11 28.11
CA SER A 227 12.99 -1.10 28.52
C SER A 227 12.34 -2.33 27.89
N ALA A 228 13.17 -3.32 27.56
CA ALA A 228 12.70 -4.62 27.05
C ALA A 228 11.98 -5.41 28.17
N ARG A 229 10.79 -4.98 28.57
CA ARG A 229 9.90 -5.85 29.35
C ARG A 229 9.42 -6.99 28.45
N ALA A 230 9.24 -8.17 29.02
CA ALA A 230 8.83 -9.38 28.32
C ALA A 230 7.67 -9.10 27.36
N ALA A 231 7.74 -9.66 26.15
CA ALA A 231 6.71 -9.52 25.14
C ALA A 231 5.31 -9.80 25.74
N PRO A 232 4.31 -8.95 25.50
CA PRO A 232 2.95 -9.21 25.97
C PRO A 232 2.49 -10.56 25.41
N LYS A 233 1.85 -11.36 26.27
CA LYS A 233 1.27 -12.64 25.87
C LYS A 233 0.26 -12.41 24.74
N PRO A 234 0.20 -13.30 23.72
CA PRO A 234 -0.72 -13.15 22.61
C PRO A 234 -2.16 -13.06 23.15
N VAL A 235 -2.84 -11.95 22.84
CA VAL A 235 -4.26 -11.78 23.17
C VAL A 235 -5.03 -12.76 22.29
N ARG A 236 -5.62 -13.79 22.90
CA ARG A 236 -6.57 -14.69 22.22
C ARG A 236 -7.77 -13.86 21.76
N ARG A 237 -7.80 -13.48 20.47
CA ARG A 237 -9.02 -12.93 19.88
C ARG A 237 -10.09 -14.02 19.90
N LYS A 238 -11.23 -13.75 20.56
CA LYS A 238 -12.43 -14.60 20.46
C LYS A 238 -12.83 -14.66 18.98
N ALA A 239 -13.01 -15.88 18.47
CA ALA A 239 -13.61 -16.09 17.17
C ALA A 239 -14.97 -15.38 17.12
N PRO A 240 -15.38 -14.77 15.98
CA PRO A 240 -16.72 -14.25 15.84
C PRO A 240 -17.71 -15.41 16.01
N SER A 241 -18.66 -15.25 16.93
CA SER A 241 -19.80 -16.16 17.06
C SER A 241 -20.59 -16.17 15.74
N ARG A 242 -20.90 -17.38 15.27
CA ARG A 242 -21.69 -17.63 14.07
C ARG A 242 -23.10 -17.03 14.18
#